data_ee96c9e834d5766c18ebf08a357ae1f5
#
_entry.id   ee96c9e834d5766c18ebf08a357ae1f5
#
_cell.length_a   1.000
_cell.length_b   1.000
_cell.length_c   1.000
_cell.angle_alpha   90.00
_cell.angle_beta   90.00
_cell.angle_gamma   90.00
#
_symmetry.space_group_name_H-M   'P 1'
#
loop_
_entity.id
_entity.type
_entity.pdbx_description
1 polymer ?
#
loop_
_entity_poly.entity_id
_entity_poly.type
_entity_poly.pdbx_seq_one_letter_code
_entity_poly.pdbx_strand_id
1 'polypeptide(L)'
;MKKILLITSIIMAAVSCNTNNPFLTGWDTPYGIPDFTQIQEKHYIPAIEMGIRQQQSEIDAIIANSEAPTFENVVVAYERSGAILDRVTNVLFNVSESDATPSLQKIVEEALPLISVHSDNIFMNPYFFAKVEKLYNDMDNLGLTQEQRMTLKKLYNSFVKNGIALGEAEQARMREINMELSSLSNTFGNHLLAENNAFAEEFGVTISEYAGAMATTEDRTLREKMFKAYSSRGNNGNENDNKELIMKMMALRIEKAKLLGYDNPAQMILADKMAGTPEAVDVFLADIMAPAVAKAEAEIVDMQAVMDEDIKASVLAEGSVIEPWDWAYYAEKVRKAKYALDEEQTKPYFKMENVREGV
;
A
#
# COMPACT_ATOMS: atom_id res chain seq x y z
N MET A 1 -26.54 43.20 18.07
CA MET A 1 -26.06 42.07 18.88
C MET A 1 -27.05 40.92 19.06
N LYS A 2 -28.31 40.95 18.61
CA LYS A 2 -29.27 39.80 18.73
C LYS A 2 -29.41 38.92 17.50
N LYS A 3 -28.73 39.22 16.39
CA LYS A 3 -28.79 38.38 15.15
C LYS A 3 -27.62 37.44 14.97
N ILE A 4 -26.53 37.58 15.75
CA ILE A 4 -25.34 36.71 15.69
C ILE A 4 -25.53 35.43 16.53
N LEU A 5 -26.38 35.49 17.57
CA LEU A 5 -26.64 34.33 18.44
C LEU A 5 -27.56 33.26 17.82
N LEU A 6 -28.28 33.56 16.74
CA LEU A 6 -29.21 32.60 16.11
C LEU A 6 -28.53 31.69 15.07
N ILE A 7 -27.38 32.10 14.52
CA ILE A 7 -26.64 31.32 13.54
C ILE A 7 -25.78 30.23 14.22
N THR A 8 -25.28 30.52 15.42
CA THR A 8 -24.50 29.55 16.21
C THR A 8 -25.37 28.42 16.78
N SER A 9 -26.67 28.66 16.98
CA SER A 9 -27.58 27.64 17.52
C SER A 9 -28.06 26.61 16.48
N ILE A 10 -28.01 26.93 15.18
CA ILE A 10 -28.46 26.02 14.10
C ILE A 10 -27.34 25.02 13.73
N ILE A 11 -26.08 25.40 13.90
CA ILE A 11 -24.94 24.50 13.65
C ILE A 11 -24.81 23.43 14.78
N MET A 12 -25.22 23.74 16.02
CA MET A 12 -25.23 22.76 17.11
C MET A 12 -26.35 21.71 17.00
N ALA A 13 -27.43 21.97 16.28
CA ALA A 13 -28.54 21.01 16.18
C ALA A 13 -28.31 19.88 15.16
N ALA A 14 -27.39 20.05 14.20
CA ALA A 14 -27.02 19.01 13.24
C ALA A 14 -25.94 18.03 13.75
N VAL A 15 -25.26 18.35 14.85
CA VAL A 15 -24.19 17.51 15.47
C VAL A 15 -24.77 16.50 16.46
N SER A 16 -26.05 16.61 16.83
CA SER A 16 -26.64 15.82 17.93
C SER A 16 -27.00 14.37 17.59
N CYS A 17 -26.84 13.89 16.34
CA CYS A 17 -27.24 12.52 16.00
C CYS A 17 -26.09 11.51 15.89
N ASN A 18 -24.82 11.90 16.12
CA ASN A 18 -23.69 10.99 15.92
C ASN A 18 -22.66 10.98 17.06
N THR A 19 -23.08 11.33 18.27
CA THR A 19 -22.16 11.49 19.44
C THR A 19 -21.55 10.17 19.95
N ASN A 20 -21.91 9.02 19.38
CA ASN A 20 -21.44 7.69 19.80
C ASN A 20 -20.49 7.02 18.79
N ASN A 21 -20.00 7.71 17.76
CA ASN A 21 -19.04 7.11 16.86
C ASN A 21 -17.62 7.30 17.38
N PRO A 22 -16.89 6.21 17.72
CA PRO A 22 -15.58 6.29 18.37
C PRO A 22 -14.49 6.92 17.51
N PHE A 23 -14.69 7.03 16.19
CA PHE A 23 -13.75 7.70 15.28
C PHE A 23 -13.79 9.24 15.36
N LEU A 24 -14.87 9.83 15.90
CA LEU A 24 -15.02 11.29 15.89
C LEU A 24 -14.23 11.99 17.00
N THR A 25 -13.79 11.25 18.00
CA THR A 25 -12.94 11.74 19.09
C THR A 25 -11.58 11.05 19.05
N GLY A 26 -10.56 11.64 19.70
CA GLY A 26 -9.29 10.95 19.91
C GLY A 26 -9.44 9.74 20.84
N TRP A 27 -8.48 8.82 20.78
CA TRP A 27 -8.44 7.67 21.67
C TRP A 27 -7.85 8.06 23.03
N ASP A 28 -8.61 7.85 24.11
CA ASP A 28 -8.13 8.01 25.50
C ASP A 28 -7.61 6.66 26.03
N THR A 29 -6.70 6.08 25.31
CA THR A 29 -6.08 4.78 25.58
C THR A 29 -4.56 4.95 25.70
N PRO A 30 -3.83 4.06 26.36
CA PRO A 30 -2.38 4.08 26.34
C PRO A 30 -1.83 4.16 24.93
N TYR A 31 -0.95 5.12 24.68
CA TYR A 31 -0.33 5.40 23.37
C TYR A 31 -1.32 5.82 22.25
N GLY A 32 -2.56 6.17 22.57
CA GLY A 32 -3.56 6.54 21.56
C GLY A 32 -3.97 5.39 20.63
N ILE A 33 -3.88 4.15 21.09
CA ILE A 33 -4.28 2.97 20.32
C ILE A 33 -5.80 2.95 20.15
N PRO A 34 -6.35 2.62 18.96
CA PRO A 34 -7.79 2.49 18.77
C PRO A 34 -8.42 1.49 19.75
N ASP A 35 -9.53 1.88 20.37
CA ASP A 35 -10.31 0.97 21.23
C ASP A 35 -11.19 0.07 20.34
N PHE A 36 -10.63 -1.04 19.89
CA PHE A 36 -11.32 -2.01 19.04
C PHE A 36 -12.56 -2.65 19.70
N THR A 37 -12.72 -2.54 21.04
CA THR A 37 -13.92 -3.06 21.71
C THR A 37 -15.15 -2.18 21.46
N GLN A 38 -14.95 -0.94 21.06
CA GLN A 38 -16.02 0.02 20.76
C GLN A 38 -16.25 0.22 19.26
N ILE A 39 -15.28 -0.13 18.42
CA ILE A 39 -15.39 0.03 16.97
C ILE A 39 -16.28 -1.08 16.42
N GLN A 40 -17.24 -0.68 15.57
CA GLN A 40 -18.15 -1.58 14.86
C GLN A 40 -18.22 -1.15 13.39
N GLU A 41 -18.55 -2.09 12.50
CA GLU A 41 -18.64 -1.86 11.06
C GLU A 41 -19.51 -0.64 10.68
N LYS A 42 -20.63 -0.45 11.35
CA LYS A 42 -21.54 0.71 11.15
C LYS A 42 -20.92 2.07 11.40
N HIS A 43 -19.75 2.13 12.04
CA HIS A 43 -19.09 3.38 12.38
C HIS A 43 -18.23 3.95 11.24
N TYR A 44 -17.75 3.08 10.30
CA TYR A 44 -16.78 3.49 9.29
C TYR A 44 -17.31 4.51 8.31
N ILE A 45 -18.35 4.20 7.54
CA ILE A 45 -18.87 5.11 6.49
C ILE A 45 -19.31 6.46 7.07
N PRO A 46 -20.11 6.54 8.16
CA PRO A 46 -20.46 7.82 8.75
C PRO A 46 -19.26 8.64 9.25
N ALA A 47 -18.19 7.98 9.73
CA ALA A 47 -16.97 8.67 10.15
C ALA A 47 -16.15 9.18 8.96
N ILE A 48 -16.07 8.40 7.87
CA ILE A 48 -15.42 8.82 6.62
C ILE A 48 -16.13 10.06 6.05
N GLU A 49 -17.45 10.02 5.94
CA GLU A 49 -18.21 11.18 5.47
C GLU A 49 -18.05 12.43 6.35
N MET A 50 -17.99 12.25 7.68
CA MET A 50 -17.74 13.34 8.60
C MET A 50 -16.30 13.87 8.45
N GLY A 51 -15.31 12.97 8.34
CA GLY A 51 -13.91 13.31 8.14
C GLY A 51 -13.69 14.09 6.83
N ILE A 52 -14.33 13.66 5.75
CA ILE A 52 -14.32 14.36 4.46
C ILE A 52 -14.90 15.78 4.60
N ARG A 53 -16.05 15.92 5.24
CA ARG A 53 -16.68 17.25 5.46
C ARG A 53 -15.79 18.16 6.32
N GLN A 54 -15.19 17.61 7.37
CA GLN A 54 -14.29 18.37 8.24
C GLN A 54 -13.05 18.82 7.47
N GLN A 55 -12.36 17.90 6.81
CA GLN A 55 -11.15 18.24 6.04
C GLN A 55 -11.45 19.25 4.93
N GLN A 56 -12.58 19.12 4.22
CA GLN A 56 -12.99 20.10 3.23
C GLN A 56 -13.14 21.49 3.85
N SER A 57 -13.78 21.59 5.02
CA SER A 57 -13.90 22.87 5.74
C SER A 57 -12.54 23.44 6.17
N GLU A 58 -11.61 22.61 6.56
CA GLU A 58 -10.23 22.99 6.91
C GLU A 58 -9.46 23.51 5.68
N ILE A 59 -9.59 22.84 4.54
CA ILE A 59 -9.03 23.29 3.24
C ILE A 59 -9.67 24.63 2.81
N ASP A 60 -10.99 24.75 2.91
CA ASP A 60 -11.70 25.99 2.59
C ASP A 60 -11.23 27.15 3.46
N ALA A 61 -10.91 26.91 4.73
CA ALA A 61 -10.34 27.91 5.64
C ALA A 61 -8.92 28.33 5.20
N ILE A 62 -8.08 27.39 4.76
CA ILE A 62 -6.76 27.71 4.19
C ILE A 62 -6.93 28.59 2.93
N ILE A 63 -7.86 28.26 2.05
CA ILE A 63 -8.12 29.00 0.81
C ILE A 63 -8.63 30.42 1.14
N ALA A 64 -9.57 30.54 2.08
CA ALA A 64 -10.19 31.80 2.46
C ALA A 64 -9.29 32.74 3.28
N ASN A 65 -8.17 32.24 3.81
CA ASN A 65 -7.22 33.06 4.56
C ASN A 65 -6.66 34.16 3.64
N SER A 66 -6.91 35.42 3.98
CA SER A 66 -6.49 36.62 3.23
C SER A 66 -5.04 37.03 3.49
N GLU A 67 -4.36 36.45 4.50
CA GLU A 67 -2.97 36.71 4.78
C GLU A 67 -2.06 36.18 3.66
N ALA A 68 -0.87 36.72 3.54
CA ALA A 68 0.13 36.21 2.62
C ALA A 68 0.42 34.71 2.92
N PRO A 69 0.49 33.84 1.93
CA PRO A 69 0.85 32.44 2.13
C PRO A 69 2.21 32.32 2.84
N THR A 70 2.25 31.50 3.89
CA THR A 70 3.45 31.10 4.61
C THR A 70 3.49 29.59 4.75
N PHE A 71 4.66 29.02 5.07
CA PHE A 71 4.75 27.59 5.33
C PHE A 71 3.78 27.14 6.43
N GLU A 72 3.61 27.96 7.48
CA GLU A 72 2.73 27.65 8.61
C GLU A 72 1.23 27.71 8.25
N ASN A 73 0.78 28.78 7.57
CA ASN A 73 -0.65 28.95 7.30
C ASN A 73 -1.17 28.19 6.06
N VAL A 74 -0.28 27.54 5.29
CA VAL A 74 -0.64 26.72 4.13
C VAL A 74 -0.21 25.27 4.33
N VAL A 75 1.11 25.00 4.47
CA VAL A 75 1.63 23.64 4.50
C VAL A 75 1.33 22.96 5.82
N VAL A 76 1.69 23.58 6.95
CA VAL A 76 1.42 23.00 8.27
C VAL A 76 -0.08 22.92 8.54
N ALA A 77 -0.87 23.90 8.09
CA ALA A 77 -2.32 23.87 8.20
C ALA A 77 -2.92 22.68 7.42
N TYR A 78 -2.40 22.38 6.22
CA TYR A 78 -2.78 21.20 5.44
C TYR A 78 -2.38 19.89 6.13
N GLU A 79 -1.13 19.76 6.57
CA GLU A 79 -0.62 18.56 7.24
C GLU A 79 -1.39 18.22 8.55
N ARG A 80 -2.00 19.21 9.17
CA ARG A 80 -2.84 19.03 10.36
C ARG A 80 -4.31 18.78 10.03
N SER A 81 -4.71 18.95 8.78
CA SER A 81 -6.10 18.74 8.35
C SER A 81 -6.43 17.26 8.24
N GLY A 82 -7.72 16.93 8.30
CA GLY A 82 -8.22 15.59 8.02
C GLY A 82 -8.05 14.57 9.15
N ALA A 83 -7.80 14.98 10.38
CA ALA A 83 -7.50 14.07 11.49
C ALA A 83 -8.56 12.97 11.75
N ILE A 84 -9.86 13.24 11.48
CA ILE A 84 -10.90 12.20 11.59
C ILE A 84 -10.79 11.22 10.41
N LEU A 85 -10.59 11.75 9.19
CA LEU A 85 -10.47 10.92 7.98
C LEU A 85 -9.27 9.98 8.10
N ASP A 86 -8.11 10.50 8.48
CA ASP A 86 -6.90 9.69 8.69
C ASP A 86 -7.12 8.60 9.74
N ARG A 87 -7.77 8.96 10.86
CA ARG A 87 -8.04 8.01 11.94
C ARG A 87 -8.91 6.84 11.46
N VAL A 88 -10.00 7.12 10.76
CA VAL A 88 -10.93 6.08 10.32
C VAL A 88 -10.35 5.25 9.19
N THR A 89 -9.66 5.87 8.22
CA THR A 89 -9.07 5.15 7.08
C THR A 89 -7.89 4.27 7.49
N ASN A 90 -7.02 4.75 8.39
CA ASN A 90 -5.93 3.95 8.93
C ASN A 90 -6.43 2.68 9.62
N VAL A 91 -7.51 2.77 10.43
CA VAL A 91 -8.10 1.59 11.06
C VAL A 91 -8.78 0.69 10.03
N LEU A 92 -9.60 1.26 9.13
CA LEU A 92 -10.34 0.48 8.12
C LEU A 92 -9.39 -0.34 7.25
N PHE A 93 -8.39 0.30 6.65
CA PHE A 93 -7.48 -0.39 5.73
C PHE A 93 -6.56 -1.37 6.46
N ASN A 94 -6.10 -1.06 7.67
CA ASN A 94 -5.29 -1.99 8.45
C ASN A 94 -6.07 -3.27 8.81
N VAL A 95 -7.31 -3.12 9.28
CA VAL A 95 -8.16 -4.28 9.63
C VAL A 95 -8.57 -5.05 8.37
N SER A 96 -8.86 -4.36 7.25
CA SER A 96 -9.20 -5.04 5.99
C SER A 96 -8.06 -5.87 5.40
N GLU A 97 -6.80 -5.56 5.73
CA GLU A 97 -5.64 -6.34 5.30
C GLU A 97 -5.29 -7.50 6.26
N SER A 98 -5.67 -7.38 7.54
CA SER A 98 -5.28 -8.34 8.58
C SER A 98 -6.40 -9.27 9.03
N ASP A 99 -7.66 -8.83 9.00
CA ASP A 99 -8.84 -9.56 9.50
C ASP A 99 -10.09 -9.21 8.67
N ALA A 100 -10.01 -9.38 7.36
CA ALA A 100 -11.07 -9.03 6.43
C ALA A 100 -12.28 -9.96 6.56
N THR A 101 -13.45 -9.37 6.86
CA THR A 101 -14.74 -10.04 6.70
C THR A 101 -15.40 -9.64 5.37
N PRO A 102 -16.33 -10.45 4.81
CA PRO A 102 -17.07 -10.04 3.61
C PRO A 102 -17.86 -8.74 3.79
N SER A 103 -18.32 -8.41 5.00
CA SER A 103 -18.99 -7.16 5.32
C SER A 103 -18.00 -5.98 5.35
N LEU A 104 -16.80 -6.18 5.91
CA LEU A 104 -15.76 -5.15 5.92
C LEU A 104 -15.25 -4.84 4.50
N GLN A 105 -15.11 -5.86 3.65
CA GLN A 105 -14.75 -5.66 2.23
C GLN A 105 -15.76 -4.77 1.51
N LYS A 106 -17.08 -4.96 1.74
CA LYS A 106 -18.11 -4.07 1.18
C LYS A 106 -17.99 -2.64 1.68
N ILE A 107 -17.62 -2.44 2.94
CA ILE A 107 -17.37 -1.11 3.50
C ILE A 107 -16.17 -0.44 2.80
N VAL A 108 -15.11 -1.20 2.54
CA VAL A 108 -13.94 -0.71 1.77
C VAL A 108 -14.37 -0.31 0.34
N GLU A 109 -15.16 -1.15 -0.34
CA GLU A 109 -15.70 -0.85 -1.68
C GLU A 109 -16.53 0.44 -1.71
N GLU A 110 -17.31 0.71 -0.66
CA GLU A 110 -18.09 1.93 -0.51
C GLU A 110 -17.22 3.15 -0.17
N ALA A 111 -16.20 2.97 0.67
CA ALA A 111 -15.31 4.02 1.14
C ALA A 111 -14.37 4.56 0.06
N LEU A 112 -13.80 3.68 -0.78
CA LEU A 112 -12.78 4.02 -1.76
C LEU A 112 -13.21 5.13 -2.74
N PRO A 113 -14.41 5.10 -3.35
CA PRO A 113 -14.87 6.18 -4.22
C PRO A 113 -15.00 7.52 -3.49
N LEU A 114 -15.50 7.52 -2.25
CA LEU A 114 -15.66 8.73 -1.43
C LEU A 114 -14.30 9.40 -1.17
N ILE A 115 -13.31 8.59 -0.77
CA ILE A 115 -11.95 9.05 -0.48
C ILE A 115 -11.27 9.54 -1.76
N SER A 116 -11.41 8.81 -2.88
CA SER A 116 -10.81 9.18 -4.16
C SER A 116 -11.34 10.52 -4.67
N VAL A 117 -12.67 10.70 -4.67
CA VAL A 117 -13.31 11.97 -5.08
C VAL A 117 -12.85 13.12 -4.19
N HIS A 118 -12.77 12.90 -2.88
CA HIS A 118 -12.31 13.92 -1.93
C HIS A 118 -10.84 14.31 -2.19
N SER A 119 -9.97 13.35 -2.39
CA SER A 119 -8.57 13.57 -2.74
C SER A 119 -8.45 14.41 -4.03
N ASP A 120 -9.20 14.05 -5.08
CA ASP A 120 -9.23 14.80 -6.33
C ASP A 120 -9.75 16.23 -6.12
N ASN A 121 -10.74 16.44 -5.26
CA ASN A 121 -11.25 17.77 -4.93
C ASN A 121 -10.22 18.66 -4.24
N ILE A 122 -9.32 18.09 -3.43
CA ILE A 122 -8.21 18.81 -2.83
C ILE A 122 -7.13 19.10 -3.87
N PHE A 123 -6.62 18.07 -4.54
CA PHE A 123 -5.42 18.20 -5.39
C PHE A 123 -5.68 18.74 -6.81
N MET A 124 -6.94 18.90 -7.20
CA MET A 124 -7.34 19.61 -8.40
C MET A 124 -7.96 20.98 -8.09
N ASN A 125 -7.79 21.51 -6.85
CA ASN A 125 -8.31 22.82 -6.47
C ASN A 125 -7.34 23.94 -6.86
N PRO A 126 -7.67 24.81 -7.81
CA PRO A 126 -6.76 25.84 -8.31
C PRO A 126 -6.47 26.93 -7.27
N TYR A 127 -7.39 27.20 -6.34
CA TYR A 127 -7.21 28.24 -5.32
C TYR A 127 -6.25 27.78 -4.23
N PHE A 128 -6.33 26.50 -3.84
CA PHE A 128 -5.37 25.94 -2.90
C PHE A 128 -4.00 25.82 -3.56
N PHE A 129 -3.96 25.29 -4.79
CA PHE A 129 -2.71 25.17 -5.55
C PHE A 129 -1.98 26.51 -5.69
N ALA A 130 -2.67 27.59 -6.00
CA ALA A 130 -2.05 28.91 -6.14
C ALA A 130 -1.27 29.35 -4.87
N LYS A 131 -1.74 28.99 -3.68
CA LYS A 131 -1.01 29.27 -2.43
C LYS A 131 0.24 28.40 -2.28
N VAL A 132 0.12 27.11 -2.61
CA VAL A 132 1.24 26.16 -2.57
C VAL A 132 2.29 26.51 -3.62
N GLU A 133 1.87 26.81 -4.85
CA GLU A 133 2.75 27.20 -5.94
C GLU A 133 3.55 28.47 -5.64
N LYS A 134 2.89 29.48 -5.04
CA LYS A 134 3.57 30.69 -4.60
C LYS A 134 4.70 30.39 -3.60
N LEU A 135 4.46 29.53 -2.62
CA LEU A 135 5.48 29.11 -1.66
C LEU A 135 6.59 28.28 -2.32
N TYR A 136 6.21 27.40 -3.24
CA TYR A 136 7.17 26.56 -3.97
C TYR A 136 8.13 27.39 -4.83
N ASN A 137 7.61 28.38 -5.53
CA ASN A 137 8.41 29.27 -6.38
C ASN A 137 9.32 30.20 -5.58
N ASP A 138 8.96 30.54 -4.33
CA ASP A 138 9.74 31.38 -3.43
C ASP A 138 10.55 30.59 -2.38
N MET A 139 10.63 29.25 -2.55
CA MET A 139 11.16 28.32 -1.56
C MET A 139 12.56 28.70 -1.05
N ASP A 140 13.43 29.22 -1.92
CA ASP A 140 14.80 29.58 -1.57
C ASP A 140 14.90 30.81 -0.66
N ASN A 141 13.90 31.68 -0.67
CA ASN A 141 13.84 32.91 0.12
C ASN A 141 13.12 32.72 1.46
N LEU A 142 12.43 31.57 1.68
CA LEU A 142 11.60 31.37 2.87
C LEU A 142 12.37 30.91 4.12
N GLY A 143 13.69 30.67 4.02
CA GLY A 143 14.51 30.22 5.16
C GLY A 143 14.11 28.83 5.72
N LEU A 144 13.48 27.98 4.90
CA LEU A 144 12.99 26.65 5.29
C LEU A 144 14.14 25.68 5.58
N THR A 145 13.93 24.80 6.57
CA THR A 145 14.78 23.63 6.79
C THR A 145 14.71 22.65 5.61
N GLN A 146 15.64 21.70 5.52
CA GLN A 146 15.62 20.69 4.48
C GLN A 146 14.33 19.84 4.52
N GLU A 147 13.84 19.49 5.71
CA GLU A 147 12.59 18.76 5.90
C GLU A 147 11.38 19.57 5.42
N GLN A 148 11.29 20.84 5.80
CA GLN A 148 10.23 21.73 5.35
C GLN A 148 10.22 21.93 3.83
N ARG A 149 11.39 22.09 3.21
CA ARG A 149 11.53 22.15 1.74
C ARG A 149 11.02 20.86 1.08
N MET A 150 11.35 19.69 1.66
CA MET A 150 10.90 18.41 1.13
C MET A 150 9.39 18.25 1.28
N THR A 151 8.81 18.65 2.41
CA THR A 151 7.35 18.62 2.64
C THR A 151 6.62 19.50 1.63
N LEU A 152 7.07 20.75 1.45
CA LEU A 152 6.49 21.65 0.45
C LEU A 152 6.63 21.10 -0.99
N LYS A 153 7.79 20.54 -1.34
CA LYS A 153 8.01 19.89 -2.64
C LYS A 153 7.08 18.70 -2.85
N LYS A 154 6.88 17.85 -1.84
CA LYS A 154 5.95 16.72 -1.91
C LYS A 154 4.52 17.19 -2.11
N LEU A 155 4.09 18.21 -1.34
CA LEU A 155 2.75 18.78 -1.48
C LEU A 155 2.54 19.36 -2.88
N TYR A 156 3.47 20.16 -3.40
CA TYR A 156 3.42 20.69 -4.77
C TYR A 156 3.33 19.57 -5.81
N ASN A 157 4.17 18.55 -5.70
CA ASN A 157 4.17 17.41 -6.60
C ASN A 157 2.86 16.61 -6.55
N SER A 158 2.17 16.56 -5.40
CA SER A 158 0.87 15.92 -5.30
C SER A 158 -0.16 16.60 -6.20
N PHE A 159 -0.19 17.93 -6.26
CA PHE A 159 -1.04 18.66 -7.19
C PHE A 159 -0.69 18.38 -8.66
N VAL A 160 0.60 18.43 -9.00
CA VAL A 160 1.06 18.20 -10.38
C VAL A 160 0.70 16.79 -10.85
N LYS A 161 0.94 15.77 -10.01
CA LYS A 161 0.62 14.37 -10.31
C LYS A 161 -0.87 14.06 -10.38
N ASN A 162 -1.70 14.88 -9.73
CA ASN A 162 -3.15 14.77 -9.84
C ASN A 162 -3.73 15.63 -10.97
N GLY A 163 -2.85 16.28 -11.78
CA GLY A 163 -3.29 16.92 -13.01
C GLY A 163 -3.84 18.34 -12.83
N ILE A 164 -3.39 19.08 -11.81
CA ILE A 164 -3.83 20.48 -11.58
C ILE A 164 -3.60 21.39 -12.80
N ALA A 165 -2.59 21.12 -13.61
CA ALA A 165 -2.25 21.88 -14.80
C ALA A 165 -3.04 21.45 -16.06
N LEU A 166 -3.84 20.40 -15.97
CA LEU A 166 -4.65 19.88 -17.07
C LEU A 166 -5.87 20.79 -17.34
N GLY A 167 -6.36 20.76 -18.58
CA GLY A 167 -7.64 21.38 -18.94
C GLY A 167 -8.82 20.67 -18.27
N GLU A 168 -9.98 21.34 -18.22
CA GLU A 168 -11.18 20.84 -17.53
C GLU A 168 -11.61 19.44 -18.00
N ALA A 169 -11.61 19.18 -19.31
CA ALA A 169 -11.96 17.87 -19.87
C ALA A 169 -10.94 16.78 -19.49
N GLU A 170 -9.66 17.12 -19.46
CA GLU A 170 -8.60 16.18 -19.06
C GLU A 170 -8.62 15.90 -17.55
N GLN A 171 -8.94 16.90 -16.73
CA GLN A 171 -9.16 16.70 -15.29
C GLN A 171 -10.36 15.80 -15.02
N ALA A 172 -11.48 15.98 -15.77
CA ALA A 172 -12.63 15.08 -15.65
C ALA A 172 -12.22 13.63 -15.98
N ARG A 173 -11.47 13.44 -17.07
CA ARG A 173 -10.95 12.10 -17.44
C ARG A 173 -9.98 11.53 -16.39
N MET A 174 -9.11 12.35 -15.82
CA MET A 174 -8.20 11.95 -14.75
C MET A 174 -8.97 11.45 -13.51
N ARG A 175 -10.06 12.10 -13.12
CA ARG A 175 -10.92 11.64 -12.01
C ARG A 175 -11.53 10.28 -12.28
N GLU A 176 -12.04 10.04 -13.52
CA GLU A 176 -12.54 8.73 -13.93
C GLU A 176 -11.47 7.66 -13.82
N ILE A 177 -10.26 7.93 -14.33
CA ILE A 177 -9.11 7.01 -14.27
C ILE A 177 -8.73 6.70 -12.82
N ASN A 178 -8.65 7.71 -11.94
CA ASN A 178 -8.31 7.51 -10.54
C ASN A 178 -9.34 6.62 -9.83
N MET A 179 -10.62 6.88 -10.03
CA MET A 179 -11.72 6.09 -9.45
C MET A 179 -11.70 4.64 -9.96
N GLU A 180 -11.53 4.46 -11.28
CA GLU A 180 -11.50 3.12 -11.89
C GLU A 180 -10.26 2.33 -11.45
N LEU A 181 -9.07 2.93 -11.40
CA LEU A 181 -7.85 2.31 -10.88
C LEU A 181 -7.99 1.90 -9.41
N SER A 182 -8.62 2.73 -8.58
CA SER A 182 -8.89 2.42 -7.18
C SER A 182 -9.79 1.18 -7.05
N SER A 183 -10.89 1.14 -7.79
CA SER A 183 -11.82 0.00 -7.81
C SER A 183 -11.15 -1.29 -8.31
N LEU A 184 -10.43 -1.22 -9.45
CA LEU A 184 -9.72 -2.38 -10.02
C LEU A 184 -8.63 -2.90 -9.09
N SER A 185 -7.91 -2.01 -8.38
CA SER A 185 -6.88 -2.40 -7.41
C SER A 185 -7.48 -3.13 -6.22
N ASN A 186 -8.63 -2.67 -5.72
CA ASN A 186 -9.35 -3.35 -4.64
C ASN A 186 -9.85 -4.74 -5.08
N THR A 187 -10.45 -4.84 -6.27
CA THR A 187 -10.90 -6.12 -6.82
C THR A 187 -9.73 -7.10 -6.99
N PHE A 188 -8.59 -6.62 -7.50
CA PHE A 188 -7.36 -7.41 -7.60
C PHE A 188 -6.91 -7.97 -6.25
N GLY A 189 -6.90 -7.12 -5.21
CA GLY A 189 -6.55 -7.53 -3.85
C GLY A 189 -7.51 -8.56 -3.27
N ASN A 190 -8.82 -8.38 -3.47
CA ASN A 190 -9.85 -9.31 -3.00
C ASN A 190 -9.73 -10.69 -3.67
N HIS A 191 -9.44 -10.74 -4.98
CA HIS A 191 -9.18 -11.99 -5.68
C HIS A 191 -7.96 -12.72 -5.11
N LEU A 192 -6.85 -12.00 -4.87
CA LEU A 192 -5.68 -12.60 -4.24
C LEU A 192 -5.96 -13.09 -2.82
N LEU A 193 -6.75 -12.34 -2.04
CA LEU A 193 -7.13 -12.74 -0.69
C LEU A 193 -7.95 -14.04 -0.70
N ALA A 194 -8.91 -14.16 -1.63
CA ALA A 194 -9.69 -15.38 -1.79
C ALA A 194 -8.80 -16.59 -2.15
N GLU A 195 -7.87 -16.42 -3.07
CA GLU A 195 -6.90 -17.47 -3.45
C GLU A 195 -5.92 -17.79 -2.31
N ASN A 196 -5.51 -16.80 -1.51
CA ASN A 196 -4.68 -17.02 -0.31
C ASN A 196 -5.41 -17.85 0.75
N ASN A 197 -6.71 -17.58 0.97
CA ASN A 197 -7.53 -18.34 1.90
C ASN A 197 -7.74 -19.77 1.41
N ALA A 198 -8.02 -19.96 0.12
CA ALA A 198 -8.13 -21.28 -0.50
C ALA A 198 -6.82 -22.09 -0.38
N PHE A 199 -5.68 -21.44 -0.58
CA PHE A 199 -4.37 -22.04 -0.36
C PHE A 199 -4.18 -22.50 1.09
N ALA A 200 -4.53 -21.64 2.05
CA ALA A 200 -4.40 -21.98 3.48
C ALA A 200 -5.35 -23.12 3.89
N GLU A 201 -6.56 -23.18 3.33
CA GLU A 201 -7.53 -24.26 3.57
C GLU A 201 -7.02 -25.60 2.99
N GLU A 202 -6.46 -25.59 1.78
CA GLU A 202 -5.97 -26.81 1.11
C GLU A 202 -4.72 -27.39 1.77
N PHE A 203 -3.74 -26.54 2.13
CA PHE A 203 -2.43 -26.99 2.59
C PHE A 203 -2.20 -26.87 4.10
N GLY A 204 -3.09 -26.21 4.85
CA GLY A 204 -2.89 -25.95 6.28
C GLY A 204 -1.73 -24.98 6.56
N VAL A 205 -1.31 -24.18 5.56
CA VAL A 205 -0.17 -23.27 5.56
C VAL A 205 -0.62 -21.93 5.01
N THR A 206 -0.42 -20.86 5.77
CA THR A 206 -0.70 -19.51 5.29
C THR A 206 0.37 -19.03 4.29
N ILE A 207 0.05 -17.98 3.52
CA ILE A 207 1.01 -17.39 2.57
C ILE A 207 2.27 -16.86 3.28
N SER A 208 2.16 -16.36 4.51
CA SER A 208 3.31 -15.92 5.31
C SER A 208 4.21 -17.08 5.76
N GLU A 209 3.66 -18.28 5.91
CA GLU A 209 4.38 -19.49 6.32
C GLU A 209 4.91 -20.28 5.11
N TYR A 210 4.48 -19.95 3.89
CA TYR A 210 4.82 -20.69 2.66
C TYR A 210 6.31 -20.93 2.49
N ALA A 211 7.15 -19.91 2.66
CA ALA A 211 8.60 -20.04 2.48
C ALA A 211 9.22 -21.03 3.45
N GLY A 212 8.80 -21.00 4.72
CA GLY A 212 9.23 -21.95 5.75
C GLY A 212 8.73 -23.37 5.46
N ALA A 213 7.49 -23.52 5.03
CA ALA A 213 6.93 -24.82 4.64
C ALA A 213 7.69 -25.43 3.45
N MET A 214 7.99 -24.63 2.42
CA MET A 214 8.79 -25.09 1.27
C MET A 214 10.20 -25.54 1.65
N ALA A 215 10.81 -24.92 2.66
CA ALA A 215 12.15 -25.27 3.13
C ALA A 215 12.19 -26.54 3.99
N THR A 216 11.08 -26.91 4.64
CA THR A 216 11.05 -27.98 5.65
C THR A 216 10.21 -29.22 5.25
N THR A 217 9.31 -29.08 4.27
CA THR A 217 8.46 -30.22 3.82
C THR A 217 9.28 -31.26 3.08
N GLU A 218 9.33 -32.48 3.60
CA GLU A 218 10.08 -33.60 2.99
C GLU A 218 9.41 -34.17 1.74
N ASP A 219 8.07 -34.20 1.70
CA ASP A 219 7.29 -34.69 0.56
C ASP A 219 7.42 -33.76 -0.65
N ARG A 220 8.20 -34.25 -1.65
CA ARG A 220 8.44 -33.52 -2.91
C ARG A 220 7.15 -33.24 -3.67
N THR A 221 6.19 -34.19 -3.68
CA THR A 221 4.92 -34.03 -4.38
C THR A 221 4.07 -32.93 -3.73
N LEU A 222 4.11 -32.86 -2.40
CA LEU A 222 3.43 -31.78 -1.67
C LEU A 222 4.08 -30.42 -1.95
N ARG A 223 5.43 -30.32 -1.98
CA ARG A 223 6.12 -29.09 -2.38
C ARG A 223 5.72 -28.65 -3.80
N GLU A 224 5.67 -29.58 -4.75
CA GLU A 224 5.25 -29.28 -6.13
C GLU A 224 3.82 -28.71 -6.17
N LYS A 225 2.88 -29.33 -5.44
CA LYS A 225 1.49 -28.85 -5.36
C LYS A 225 1.42 -27.45 -4.75
N MET A 226 2.07 -27.24 -3.61
CA MET A 226 2.12 -25.92 -2.95
C MET A 226 2.74 -24.86 -3.87
N PHE A 227 3.85 -25.19 -4.56
CA PHE A 227 4.49 -24.25 -5.49
C PHE A 227 3.58 -23.87 -6.64
N LYS A 228 2.91 -24.85 -7.27
CA LYS A 228 1.99 -24.60 -8.38
C LYS A 228 0.80 -23.77 -7.93
N ALA A 229 0.17 -24.11 -6.81
CA ALA A 229 -0.94 -23.36 -6.25
C ALA A 229 -0.53 -21.92 -5.87
N TYR A 230 0.64 -21.75 -5.24
CA TYR A 230 1.17 -20.44 -4.89
C TYR A 230 1.44 -19.56 -6.10
N SER A 231 2.09 -20.10 -7.15
CA SER A 231 2.50 -19.33 -8.32
C SER A 231 1.37 -19.06 -9.31
N SER A 232 0.26 -19.81 -9.24
CA SER A 232 -0.90 -19.62 -10.13
C SER A 232 -2.00 -18.72 -9.54
N ARG A 233 -1.82 -18.18 -8.34
CA ARG A 233 -2.82 -17.30 -7.71
C ARG A 233 -3.18 -16.13 -8.62
N GLY A 234 -4.48 -15.89 -8.78
CA GLY A 234 -5.01 -14.89 -9.71
C GLY A 234 -4.84 -15.24 -11.19
N ASN A 235 -4.51 -16.49 -11.51
CA ASN A 235 -4.31 -16.99 -12.89
C ASN A 235 -4.91 -18.38 -13.11
N ASN A 236 -5.98 -18.71 -12.40
CA ASN A 236 -6.60 -20.05 -12.43
C ASN A 236 -7.80 -20.16 -13.39
N GLY A 237 -8.17 -19.10 -14.11
CA GLY A 237 -9.32 -19.08 -15.03
C GLY A 237 -10.68 -19.20 -14.31
N ASN A 238 -10.70 -18.91 -13.01
CA ASN A 238 -11.88 -18.85 -12.15
C ASN A 238 -12.34 -17.39 -11.92
N GLU A 239 -13.30 -17.18 -11.01
CA GLU A 239 -13.79 -15.84 -10.66
C GLU A 239 -12.74 -14.91 -10.05
N ASN A 240 -11.62 -15.47 -9.56
CA ASN A 240 -10.50 -14.71 -8.98
C ASN A 240 -9.36 -14.47 -9.99
N ASP A 241 -9.59 -14.71 -11.27
CA ASP A 241 -8.56 -14.49 -12.31
C ASP A 241 -8.33 -12.99 -12.54
N ASN A 242 -7.08 -12.57 -12.39
CA ASN A 242 -6.69 -11.15 -12.46
C ASN A 242 -6.14 -10.70 -13.82
N LYS A 243 -6.05 -11.57 -14.83
CA LYS A 243 -5.44 -11.23 -16.14
C LYS A 243 -6.14 -10.06 -16.82
N GLU A 244 -7.46 -10.06 -16.87
CA GLU A 244 -8.22 -8.96 -17.47
C GLU A 244 -8.11 -7.66 -16.68
N LEU A 245 -8.09 -7.75 -15.33
CA LEU A 245 -7.90 -6.59 -14.46
C LEU A 245 -6.52 -5.96 -14.71
N ILE A 246 -5.47 -6.77 -14.80
CA ILE A 246 -4.10 -6.30 -15.09
C ILE A 246 -4.08 -5.53 -16.41
N MET A 247 -4.70 -6.06 -17.46
CA MET A 247 -4.74 -5.39 -18.77
C MET A 247 -5.46 -4.04 -18.71
N LYS A 248 -6.61 -3.98 -18.02
CA LYS A 248 -7.35 -2.72 -17.82
C LYS A 248 -6.55 -1.72 -16.99
N MET A 249 -5.97 -2.14 -15.88
CA MET A 249 -5.13 -1.29 -15.04
C MET A 249 -3.93 -0.74 -15.80
N MET A 250 -3.26 -1.55 -16.62
CA MET A 250 -2.13 -1.10 -17.44
C MET A 250 -2.57 -0.08 -18.49
N ALA A 251 -3.70 -0.29 -19.17
CA ALA A 251 -4.24 0.67 -20.13
C ALA A 251 -4.53 2.03 -19.48
N LEU A 252 -5.19 2.04 -18.31
CA LEU A 252 -5.49 3.27 -17.55
C LEU A 252 -4.22 3.97 -17.05
N ARG A 253 -3.21 3.21 -16.58
CA ARG A 253 -1.92 3.79 -16.16
C ARG A 253 -1.17 4.44 -17.33
N ILE A 254 -1.23 3.83 -18.52
CA ILE A 254 -0.64 4.40 -19.74
C ILE A 254 -1.36 5.69 -20.11
N GLU A 255 -2.69 5.70 -20.09
CA GLU A 255 -3.49 6.89 -20.37
C GLU A 255 -3.18 8.00 -19.36
N LYS A 256 -3.15 7.69 -18.06
CA LYS A 256 -2.79 8.62 -16.99
C LYS A 256 -1.40 9.24 -17.19
N ALA A 257 -0.40 8.42 -17.53
CA ALA A 257 0.95 8.90 -17.79
C ALA A 257 0.97 9.90 -18.96
N LYS A 258 0.27 9.58 -20.05
CA LYS A 258 0.18 10.46 -21.24
C LYS A 258 -0.54 11.77 -20.95
N LEU A 259 -1.63 11.76 -20.18
CA LEU A 259 -2.33 12.98 -19.74
C LEU A 259 -1.37 13.90 -18.97
N LEU A 260 -0.48 13.34 -18.15
CA LEU A 260 0.50 14.09 -17.36
C LEU A 260 1.80 14.42 -18.13
N GLY A 261 1.85 14.12 -19.44
CA GLY A 261 3.00 14.47 -20.30
C GLY A 261 4.18 13.50 -20.22
N TYR A 262 3.97 12.30 -19.67
CA TYR A 262 5.01 11.25 -19.65
C TYR A 262 4.79 10.24 -20.79
N ASP A 263 5.89 9.70 -21.32
CA ASP A 263 5.82 8.69 -22.40
C ASP A 263 5.21 7.36 -21.92
N ASN A 264 5.44 7.02 -20.66
CA ASN A 264 4.97 5.77 -20.06
C ASN A 264 4.83 5.87 -18.52
N PRO A 265 4.14 4.89 -17.89
CA PRO A 265 3.96 4.86 -16.44
C PRO A 265 5.26 4.79 -15.63
N ALA A 266 6.30 4.14 -16.15
CA ALA A 266 7.58 4.02 -15.45
C ALA A 266 8.26 5.38 -15.31
N GLN A 267 8.31 6.19 -16.37
CA GLN A 267 8.81 7.57 -16.29
C GLN A 267 8.02 8.40 -15.28
N MET A 268 6.68 8.31 -15.31
CA MET A 268 5.82 9.05 -14.38
C MET A 268 6.10 8.68 -12.91
N ILE A 269 6.24 7.40 -12.61
CA ILE A 269 6.48 6.93 -11.24
C ILE A 269 7.89 7.26 -10.77
N LEU A 270 8.89 7.11 -11.64
CA LEU A 270 10.30 7.29 -11.29
C LEU A 270 10.73 8.77 -11.19
N ALA A 271 9.97 9.70 -11.75
CA ALA A 271 10.31 11.11 -11.79
C ALA A 271 10.66 11.74 -10.43
N ASP A 272 10.14 11.20 -9.32
CA ASP A 272 10.42 11.64 -7.94
C ASP A 272 11.08 10.57 -7.07
N LYS A 273 11.61 9.50 -7.66
CA LYS A 273 12.32 8.43 -6.96
C LYS A 273 13.83 8.61 -7.09
N MET A 274 14.60 7.90 -6.27
CA MET A 274 16.08 7.97 -6.27
C MET A 274 16.67 7.59 -7.63
N ALA A 275 16.09 6.60 -8.32
CA ALA A 275 16.58 6.18 -9.64
C ALA A 275 16.31 7.23 -10.73
N GLY A 276 15.24 8.02 -10.61
CA GLY A 276 14.90 9.13 -11.50
C GLY A 276 14.34 8.71 -12.86
N THR A 277 14.94 7.73 -13.53
CA THR A 277 14.57 7.31 -14.89
C THR A 277 14.50 5.79 -15.04
N PRO A 278 13.71 5.26 -16.01
CA PRO A 278 13.70 3.83 -16.34
C PRO A 278 15.08 3.31 -16.74
N GLU A 279 15.86 4.09 -17.47
CA GLU A 279 17.21 3.72 -17.94
C GLU A 279 18.16 3.50 -16.76
N ALA A 280 18.09 4.36 -15.71
CA ALA A 280 18.88 4.17 -14.50
C ALA A 280 18.51 2.88 -13.77
N VAL A 281 17.21 2.51 -13.75
CA VAL A 281 16.74 1.23 -13.19
C VAL A 281 17.27 0.05 -14.03
N ASP A 282 17.21 0.15 -15.35
CA ASP A 282 17.69 -0.91 -16.25
C ASP A 282 19.19 -1.17 -16.07
N VAL A 283 20.01 -0.11 -15.98
CA VAL A 283 21.44 -0.23 -15.70
C VAL A 283 21.68 -0.90 -14.35
N PHE A 284 20.99 -0.45 -13.30
CA PHE A 284 21.12 -1.01 -11.97
C PHE A 284 20.72 -2.51 -11.92
N LEU A 285 19.63 -2.88 -12.58
CA LEU A 285 19.20 -4.27 -12.66
C LEU A 285 20.16 -5.14 -13.47
N ALA A 286 20.69 -4.61 -14.59
CA ALA A 286 21.69 -5.33 -15.41
C ALA A 286 22.96 -5.64 -14.61
N ASP A 287 23.44 -4.68 -13.83
CA ASP A 287 24.65 -4.85 -12.99
C ASP A 287 24.47 -5.93 -11.91
N ILE A 288 23.25 -6.08 -11.39
CA ILE A 288 22.92 -7.11 -10.38
C ILE A 288 22.61 -8.45 -11.02
N MET A 289 21.88 -8.46 -12.14
CA MET A 289 21.34 -9.67 -12.75
C MET A 289 22.43 -10.65 -13.18
N ALA A 290 23.46 -10.17 -13.87
CA ALA A 290 24.52 -11.04 -14.39
C ALA A 290 25.25 -11.81 -13.27
N PRO A 291 25.74 -11.19 -12.19
CA PRO A 291 26.37 -11.95 -11.09
C PRO A 291 25.35 -12.78 -10.30
N ALA A 292 24.09 -12.34 -10.18
CA ALA A 292 23.06 -13.10 -9.47
C ALA A 292 22.70 -14.40 -10.20
N VAL A 293 22.56 -14.38 -11.53
CA VAL A 293 22.29 -15.57 -12.33
C VAL A 293 23.46 -16.55 -12.25
N ALA A 294 24.71 -16.07 -12.43
CA ALA A 294 25.88 -16.93 -12.32
C ALA A 294 25.99 -17.58 -10.91
N LYS A 295 25.61 -16.84 -9.86
CA LYS A 295 25.59 -17.39 -8.49
C LYS A 295 24.49 -18.44 -8.32
N ALA A 296 23.29 -18.17 -8.84
CA ALA A 296 22.18 -19.11 -8.79
C ALA A 296 22.49 -20.43 -9.53
N GLU A 297 23.13 -20.35 -10.70
CA GLU A 297 23.60 -21.53 -11.43
C GLU A 297 24.60 -22.37 -10.62
N ALA A 298 25.54 -21.73 -9.93
CA ALA A 298 26.48 -22.44 -9.03
C ALA A 298 25.76 -23.06 -7.82
N GLU A 299 24.74 -22.40 -7.27
CA GLU A 299 23.92 -22.92 -6.16
C GLU A 299 23.07 -24.12 -6.58
N ILE A 300 22.58 -24.15 -7.82
CA ILE A 300 21.88 -25.33 -8.38
C ILE A 300 22.80 -26.55 -8.39
N VAL A 301 24.08 -26.38 -8.75
CA VAL A 301 25.05 -27.49 -8.73
C VAL A 301 25.24 -28.03 -7.32
N ASP A 302 25.38 -27.15 -6.33
CA ASP A 302 25.50 -27.55 -4.92
C ASP A 302 24.22 -28.28 -4.43
N MET A 303 23.05 -27.78 -4.79
CA MET A 303 21.77 -28.40 -4.44
C MET A 303 21.57 -29.74 -5.12
N GLN A 304 21.95 -29.87 -6.40
CA GLN A 304 21.87 -31.13 -7.13
C GLN A 304 22.78 -32.21 -6.50
N ALA A 305 23.97 -31.83 -6.08
CA ALA A 305 24.86 -32.78 -5.39
C ALA A 305 24.23 -33.35 -4.11
N VAL A 306 23.48 -32.54 -3.35
CA VAL A 306 22.74 -33.01 -2.15
C VAL A 306 21.53 -33.86 -2.56
N MET A 307 20.83 -33.51 -3.66
CA MET A 307 19.74 -34.33 -4.21
C MET A 307 20.24 -35.69 -4.70
N ASP A 308 21.44 -35.76 -5.27
CA ASP A 308 22.04 -37.01 -5.76
C ASP A 308 22.31 -38.00 -4.60
N GLU A 309 22.55 -37.52 -3.39
CA GLU A 309 22.63 -38.40 -2.20
C GLU A 309 21.26 -38.97 -1.82
N ASP A 310 20.17 -38.16 -1.93
CA ASP A 310 18.80 -38.66 -1.72
C ASP A 310 18.40 -39.68 -2.81
N ILE A 311 18.88 -39.52 -4.06
CA ILE A 311 18.69 -40.50 -5.15
C ILE A 311 19.42 -41.80 -4.85
N LYS A 312 20.69 -41.74 -4.41
CA LYS A 312 21.48 -42.93 -4.02
C LYS A 312 20.83 -43.66 -2.86
N ALA A 313 20.24 -42.95 -1.92
CA ALA A 313 19.49 -43.52 -0.81
C ALA A 313 18.11 -44.06 -1.19
N SER A 314 17.73 -44.00 -2.47
CA SER A 314 16.42 -44.41 -3.00
C SER A 314 15.23 -43.62 -2.43
N VAL A 315 15.47 -42.41 -1.96
CA VAL A 315 14.43 -41.45 -1.55
C VAL A 315 13.77 -40.82 -2.75
N LEU A 316 14.55 -40.58 -3.82
CA LEU A 316 14.09 -40.04 -5.09
C LEU A 316 14.39 -41.00 -6.25
N ALA A 317 13.65 -40.82 -7.34
CA ALA A 317 13.85 -41.58 -8.56
C ALA A 317 15.20 -41.22 -9.23
N GLU A 318 15.81 -42.20 -9.91
CA GLU A 318 17.00 -41.99 -10.74
C GLU A 318 16.74 -40.89 -11.78
N GLY A 319 17.71 -40.01 -11.99
CA GLY A 319 17.60 -38.91 -12.97
C GLY A 319 16.78 -37.71 -12.49
N SER A 320 16.36 -37.66 -11.21
CA SER A 320 15.71 -36.45 -10.67
C SER A 320 16.64 -35.24 -10.75
N VAL A 321 16.10 -34.08 -11.12
CA VAL A 321 16.82 -32.80 -11.19
C VAL A 321 16.14 -31.77 -10.29
N ILE A 322 16.89 -30.74 -9.88
CA ILE A 322 16.36 -29.63 -9.12
C ILE A 322 15.31 -28.88 -9.96
N GLU A 323 14.10 -28.84 -9.44
CA GLU A 323 12.97 -28.11 -9.99
C GLU A 323 12.65 -26.89 -9.12
N PRO A 324 11.85 -25.91 -9.58
CA PRO A 324 11.55 -24.71 -8.80
C PRO A 324 11.01 -25.00 -7.39
N TRP A 325 10.23 -26.05 -7.19
CA TRP A 325 9.69 -26.45 -5.89
C TRP A 325 10.70 -27.14 -4.98
N ASP A 326 11.87 -27.47 -5.49
CA ASP A 326 12.96 -28.09 -4.72
C ASP A 326 13.93 -27.04 -4.15
N TRP A 327 13.95 -25.83 -4.72
CA TRP A 327 14.93 -24.79 -4.42
C TRP A 327 15.05 -24.52 -2.92
N ALA A 328 13.95 -24.14 -2.25
CA ALA A 328 13.99 -23.78 -0.84
C ALA A 328 14.45 -24.95 0.05
N TYR A 329 13.99 -26.16 -0.24
CA TYR A 329 14.31 -27.37 0.51
C TYR A 329 15.80 -27.74 0.41
N TYR A 330 16.34 -27.79 -0.80
CA TYR A 330 17.74 -28.17 -0.99
C TYR A 330 18.70 -27.02 -0.67
N ALA A 331 18.32 -25.78 -0.84
CA ALA A 331 19.09 -24.64 -0.37
C ALA A 331 19.26 -24.68 1.16
N GLU A 332 18.22 -25.04 1.90
CA GLU A 332 18.30 -25.24 3.35
C GLU A 332 19.20 -26.41 3.76
N LYS A 333 19.13 -27.55 3.05
CA LYS A 333 20.05 -28.67 3.26
C LYS A 333 21.50 -28.27 2.99
N VAL A 334 21.79 -27.57 1.90
CA VAL A 334 23.14 -27.06 1.58
C VAL A 334 23.60 -26.07 2.66
N ARG A 335 22.74 -25.17 3.12
CA ARG A 335 23.06 -24.22 4.18
C ARG A 335 23.44 -24.92 5.49
N LYS A 336 22.65 -25.91 5.91
CA LYS A 336 22.93 -26.72 7.09
C LYS A 336 24.26 -27.48 6.96
N ALA A 337 24.52 -28.06 5.79
CA ALA A 337 25.76 -28.81 5.54
C ALA A 337 27.01 -27.92 5.52
N LYS A 338 26.92 -26.71 4.91
CA LYS A 338 28.08 -25.82 4.76
C LYS A 338 28.37 -25.00 6.02
N TYR A 339 27.34 -24.56 6.74
CA TYR A 339 27.48 -23.57 7.82
C TYR A 339 27.14 -24.13 9.21
N ALA A 340 26.62 -25.36 9.29
CA ALA A 340 26.11 -25.96 10.52
C ALA A 340 25.11 -25.07 11.28
N LEU A 341 24.41 -24.19 10.55
CA LEU A 341 23.44 -23.23 11.08
C LEU A 341 22.03 -23.77 10.87
N ASP A 342 21.33 -23.94 11.98
CA ASP A 342 19.90 -24.23 11.98
C ASP A 342 19.13 -22.97 12.44
N GLU A 343 18.24 -22.44 11.59
CA GLU A 343 17.44 -21.25 11.94
C GLU A 343 16.56 -21.47 13.17
N GLU A 344 16.12 -22.70 13.41
CA GLU A 344 15.35 -23.01 14.61
C GLU A 344 16.12 -22.70 15.90
N GLN A 345 17.47 -22.85 15.88
CA GLN A 345 18.33 -22.50 17.01
C GLN A 345 18.43 -21.00 17.24
N THR A 346 18.10 -20.16 16.23
CA THR A 346 18.13 -18.71 16.37
C THR A 346 16.82 -18.15 16.94
N LYS A 347 15.69 -18.84 16.78
CA LYS A 347 14.35 -18.38 17.23
C LYS A 347 14.29 -17.95 18.70
N PRO A 348 14.92 -18.67 19.66
CA PRO A 348 14.91 -18.27 21.07
C PRO A 348 15.53 -16.89 21.33
N TYR A 349 16.44 -16.43 20.46
CA TYR A 349 17.07 -15.10 20.58
C TYR A 349 16.15 -13.96 20.17
N PHE A 350 15.16 -14.26 19.33
CA PHE A 350 14.17 -13.27 18.81
C PHE A 350 12.84 -13.31 19.57
N LYS A 351 12.84 -13.79 20.82
CA LYS A 351 11.66 -13.60 21.67
C LYS A 351 11.40 -12.12 21.88
N MET A 352 10.12 -11.72 21.94
CA MET A 352 9.72 -10.33 22.08
C MET A 352 10.41 -9.63 23.26
N GLU A 353 10.57 -10.33 24.38
CA GLU A 353 11.25 -9.83 25.56
C GLU A 353 12.71 -9.47 25.25
N ASN A 354 13.45 -10.37 24.57
CA ASN A 354 14.84 -10.17 24.22
C ASN A 354 15.01 -9.03 23.18
N VAL A 355 14.13 -8.97 22.20
CA VAL A 355 14.15 -7.88 21.19
C VAL A 355 13.90 -6.54 21.87
N ARG A 356 12.93 -6.48 22.79
CA ARG A 356 12.59 -5.24 23.52
C ARG A 356 13.74 -4.75 24.43
N GLU A 357 14.54 -5.66 24.99
CA GLU A 357 15.72 -5.29 25.80
C GLU A 357 16.91 -4.86 24.93
N GLY A 358 16.98 -5.34 23.68
CA GLY A 358 18.07 -5.03 22.74
C GLY A 358 17.88 -3.72 21.95
N VAL A 359 16.66 -3.14 21.93
CA VAL A 359 16.31 -1.90 21.25
C VAL A 359 16.21 -0.76 22.26
#